data_17ea021bd91991d45e5986872c81c740
#
_entry.id   17ea021bd91991d45e5986872c81c740
#
_cell.length_a   1.000
_cell.length_b   1.000
_cell.length_c   1.000
_cell.angle_alpha   90.00
_cell.angle_beta   90.00
_cell.angle_gamma   90.00
#
_symmetry.space_group_name_H-M   'P 1'
#
loop_
_entity.id
_entity.type
_entity.pdbx_description
1 polymer ?
#
loop_
_entity_poly.entity_id
_entity_poly.type
_entity_poly.pdbx_seq_one_letter_code
_entity_poly.pdbx_strand_id
1 'polypeptide(L)'
;MDKKEYGEIVNRLPEIIPFIEISEDAFKIYVETININLLILEIENNYEFYKLLAQAKNNSYSIRLLCTWGQPIEALALLRVRLEQSIISSYLLYENPKEGIEAYRNYLPKAENKSIELFESLGAEEKKLFEQLMPDIFSMIKENIDVHKEKYPDNDLEKNNPISKWTTKSIYKLAKRRDELAPKNDSISGISFEQYFKRLYHFASSIVHSDSVSTSEHVLTKSPTGIMMPQILYIFTDLMECAQLDIIQCYEQLEYFKIDKKKEFRELHQRYLNEVLKSFDITLPKNTC
;
A
#
# COMPACT_ATOMS: atom_id res chain seq x y z
N MET A 1 -15.74 24.54 1.51
CA MET A 1 -16.66 23.41 1.75
C MET A 1 -16.63 23.11 3.23
N ASP A 2 -17.81 23.09 3.87
CA ASP A 2 -17.95 22.98 5.32
C ASP A 2 -17.70 21.52 5.77
N LYS A 3 -17.07 21.33 6.95
CA LYS A 3 -16.88 19.99 7.58
C LYS A 3 -18.19 19.19 7.69
N LYS A 4 -19.31 19.88 7.70
CA LYS A 4 -20.66 19.30 7.78
C LYS A 4 -21.06 18.58 6.49
N GLU A 5 -20.63 19.09 5.33
CA GLU A 5 -20.92 18.49 4.01
C GLU A 5 -20.15 17.17 3.80
N TYR A 6 -18.95 17.03 4.36
CA TYR A 6 -18.14 15.79 4.27
C TYR A 6 -18.74 14.65 5.09
N GLY A 7 -19.20 14.93 6.29
CA GLY A 7 -19.89 13.94 7.12
C GLY A 7 -21.16 13.39 6.48
N GLU A 8 -21.79 14.18 5.61
CA GLU A 8 -22.99 13.76 4.88
C GLU A 8 -22.70 12.73 3.78
N ILE A 9 -21.48 12.67 3.22
CA ILE A 9 -21.14 11.69 2.18
C ILE A 9 -21.10 10.29 2.79
N VAL A 10 -20.45 10.12 3.93
CA VAL A 10 -20.40 8.84 4.65
C VAL A 10 -21.82 8.40 5.06
N ASN A 11 -22.63 9.35 5.52
CA ASN A 11 -24.02 9.07 5.90
C ASN A 11 -24.95 8.77 4.71
N ARG A 12 -24.57 9.19 3.50
CA ARG A 12 -25.33 8.93 2.27
C ARG A 12 -24.95 7.64 1.54
N LEU A 13 -23.80 7.03 1.92
CA LEU A 13 -23.27 5.84 1.28
C LEU A 13 -23.05 4.73 2.31
N PRO A 14 -24.12 4.21 2.94
CA PRO A 14 -24.00 3.13 3.92
C PRO A 14 -23.31 1.88 3.34
N GLU A 15 -23.31 1.73 2.02
CA GLU A 15 -22.69 0.63 1.30
C GLU A 15 -21.15 0.64 1.38
N ILE A 16 -20.52 1.79 1.66
CA ILE A 16 -19.04 1.88 1.78
C ILE A 16 -18.53 1.50 3.16
N ILE A 17 -19.35 1.66 4.20
CA ILE A 17 -18.96 1.41 5.59
C ILE A 17 -18.43 0.00 5.79
N PRO A 18 -19.07 -1.06 5.26
CA PRO A 18 -18.57 -2.42 5.40
C PRO A 18 -17.14 -2.64 4.90
N PHE A 19 -16.73 -1.97 3.82
CA PHE A 19 -15.36 -2.10 3.28
C PHE A 19 -14.33 -1.41 4.17
N ILE A 20 -14.70 -0.28 4.80
CA ILE A 20 -13.88 0.40 5.80
C ILE A 20 -13.66 -0.52 7.01
N GLU A 21 -14.73 -1.09 7.54
CA GLU A 21 -14.69 -2.02 8.68
C GLU A 21 -13.89 -3.29 8.36
N ILE A 22 -14.07 -3.87 7.18
CA ILE A 22 -13.33 -5.07 6.75
C ILE A 22 -11.83 -4.79 6.68
N SER A 23 -11.43 -3.65 6.13
CA SER A 23 -10.04 -3.21 6.12
C SER A 23 -9.47 -3.06 7.54
N GLU A 24 -10.23 -2.45 8.45
CA GLU A 24 -9.82 -2.29 9.85
C GLU A 24 -9.73 -3.64 10.58
N ASP A 25 -10.68 -4.53 10.37
CA ASP A 25 -10.69 -5.86 10.95
C ASP A 25 -9.49 -6.70 10.49
N ALA A 26 -9.07 -6.59 9.21
CA ALA A 26 -7.89 -7.28 8.71
C ALA A 26 -6.63 -6.87 9.48
N PHE A 27 -6.40 -5.57 9.65
CA PHE A 27 -5.26 -5.06 10.44
C PHE A 27 -5.41 -5.37 11.93
N LYS A 28 -6.61 -5.34 12.47
CA LYS A 28 -6.86 -5.68 13.88
C LYS A 28 -6.49 -7.12 14.17
N ILE A 29 -6.97 -8.08 13.36
CA ILE A 29 -6.62 -9.50 13.47
C ILE A 29 -5.09 -9.65 13.42
N TYR A 30 -4.43 -8.99 12.47
CA TYR A 30 -2.98 -9.05 12.32
C TYR A 30 -2.26 -8.51 13.57
N VAL A 31 -2.57 -7.27 14.00
CA VAL A 31 -1.88 -6.59 15.11
C VAL A 31 -2.08 -7.35 16.42
N GLU A 32 -3.29 -7.78 16.74
CA GLU A 32 -3.58 -8.57 17.95
C GLU A 32 -2.80 -9.88 17.94
N THR A 33 -2.74 -10.55 16.79
CA THR A 33 -2.02 -11.81 16.63
C THR A 33 -0.52 -11.64 16.79
N ILE A 34 0.06 -10.62 16.16
CA ILE A 34 1.49 -10.33 16.25
C ILE A 34 1.87 -9.94 17.68
N ASN A 35 1.10 -9.09 18.34
CA ASN A 35 1.36 -8.66 19.73
C ASN A 35 1.43 -9.85 20.70
N ILE A 36 0.59 -10.87 20.48
CA ILE A 36 0.60 -12.09 21.29
C ILE A 36 1.83 -12.95 21.01
N ASN A 37 2.33 -12.96 19.78
CA ASN A 37 3.39 -13.85 19.29
C ASN A 37 4.75 -13.18 19.11
N LEU A 38 4.94 -11.94 19.57
CA LEU A 38 6.17 -11.15 19.41
C LEU A 38 7.44 -11.89 19.86
N LEU A 39 7.35 -12.73 20.90
CA LEU A 39 8.48 -13.51 21.42
C LEU A 39 8.84 -14.72 20.54
N ILE A 40 7.92 -15.16 19.69
CA ILE A 40 8.08 -16.34 18.80
C ILE A 40 8.63 -15.91 17.44
N LEU A 41 8.38 -14.63 17.08
CA LEU A 41 8.82 -14.07 15.80
C LEU A 41 10.28 -13.65 15.94
N GLU A 42 11.14 -14.21 15.10
CA GLU A 42 12.50 -13.70 14.90
C GLU A 42 12.42 -12.29 14.27
N ILE A 43 12.15 -11.29 15.12
CA ILE A 43 11.84 -9.91 14.71
C ILE A 43 12.97 -9.35 13.84
N GLU A 44 14.24 -9.64 14.16
CA GLU A 44 15.38 -9.13 13.41
C GLU A 44 15.40 -9.54 11.93
N ASN A 45 14.95 -10.76 11.62
CA ASN A 45 14.94 -11.26 10.25
C ASN A 45 13.68 -10.84 9.46
N ASN A 46 12.63 -10.41 10.15
CA ASN A 46 11.33 -10.15 9.55
C ASN A 46 10.91 -8.68 9.62
N TYR A 47 11.77 -7.80 10.13
CA TYR A 47 11.47 -6.39 10.37
C TYR A 47 11.00 -5.64 9.11
N GLU A 48 11.53 -5.99 7.94
CA GLU A 48 11.15 -5.36 6.68
C GLU A 48 9.69 -5.65 6.30
N PHE A 49 9.17 -6.84 6.62
CA PHE A 49 7.75 -7.15 6.41
C PHE A 49 6.84 -6.30 7.30
N TYR A 50 7.25 -6.03 8.54
CA TYR A 50 6.51 -5.11 9.42
C TYR A 50 6.51 -3.69 8.88
N LYS A 51 7.64 -3.20 8.39
CA LYS A 51 7.71 -1.87 7.76
C LYS A 51 6.78 -1.78 6.56
N LEU A 52 6.83 -2.76 5.66
CA LEU A 52 5.96 -2.81 4.49
C LEU A 52 4.48 -2.83 4.88
N LEU A 53 4.11 -3.60 5.91
CA LEU A 53 2.73 -3.62 6.38
C LEU A 53 2.32 -2.34 7.08
N ALA A 54 3.21 -1.73 7.88
CA ALA A 54 2.93 -0.45 8.53
C ALA A 54 2.70 0.67 7.49
N GLN A 55 3.50 0.71 6.44
CA GLN A 55 3.30 1.63 5.31
C GLN A 55 1.97 1.35 4.59
N ALA A 56 1.67 0.07 4.34
CA ALA A 56 0.43 -0.36 3.73
C ALA A 56 -0.78 0.10 4.55
N LYS A 57 -0.76 -0.11 5.88
CA LYS A 57 -1.80 0.35 6.81
C LYS A 57 -2.01 1.86 6.73
N ASN A 58 -0.93 2.64 6.73
CA ASN A 58 -1.00 4.10 6.63
C ASN A 58 -1.60 4.55 5.29
N ASN A 59 -1.23 3.91 4.19
CA ASN A 59 -1.80 4.21 2.88
C ASN A 59 -3.29 3.82 2.82
N SER A 60 -3.67 2.65 3.35
CA SER A 60 -5.07 2.23 3.42
C SER A 60 -5.91 3.18 4.28
N TYR A 61 -5.37 3.65 5.39
CA TYR A 61 -6.02 4.69 6.20
C TYR A 61 -6.21 5.98 5.41
N SER A 62 -5.19 6.45 4.69
CA SER A 62 -5.26 7.67 3.88
C SER A 62 -6.25 7.53 2.72
N ILE A 63 -6.31 6.38 2.06
CA ILE A 63 -7.30 6.08 1.02
C ILE A 63 -8.72 6.20 1.59
N ARG A 64 -8.98 5.55 2.73
CA ARG A 64 -10.30 5.61 3.39
C ARG A 64 -10.68 7.04 3.77
N LEU A 65 -9.73 7.79 4.31
CA LEU A 65 -9.94 9.20 4.69
C LEU A 65 -10.28 10.06 3.46
N LEU A 66 -9.53 9.95 2.37
CA LEU A 66 -9.78 10.67 1.13
C LEU A 66 -11.14 10.30 0.53
N CYS A 67 -11.49 9.02 0.50
CA CYS A 67 -12.80 8.56 0.05
C CYS A 67 -13.94 9.13 0.90
N THR A 68 -13.80 9.13 2.22
CA THR A 68 -14.81 9.72 3.13
C THR A 68 -14.91 11.23 3.00
N TRP A 69 -13.88 11.88 2.50
CA TRP A 69 -13.86 13.33 2.20
C TRP A 69 -14.28 13.66 0.77
N GLY A 70 -14.70 12.67 -0.01
CA GLY A 70 -15.14 12.87 -1.39
C GLY A 70 -14.00 13.19 -2.35
N GLN A 71 -12.81 12.66 -2.12
CA GLN A 71 -11.60 12.81 -2.93
C GLN A 71 -11.12 11.46 -3.49
N PRO A 72 -11.95 10.75 -4.28
CA PRO A 72 -11.61 9.42 -4.77
C PRO A 72 -10.46 9.43 -5.79
N ILE A 73 -10.29 10.50 -6.54
CA ILE A 73 -9.21 10.60 -7.53
C ILE A 73 -7.86 10.60 -6.85
N GLU A 74 -7.72 11.35 -5.76
CA GLU A 74 -6.54 11.36 -4.92
C GLU A 74 -6.34 10.02 -4.19
N ALA A 75 -7.44 9.40 -3.75
CA ALA A 75 -7.41 8.06 -3.16
C ALA A 75 -6.92 7.01 -4.15
N LEU A 76 -7.32 7.07 -5.41
CA LEU A 76 -6.89 6.15 -6.47
C LEU A 76 -5.38 6.24 -6.74
N ALA A 77 -4.78 7.44 -6.65
CA ALA A 77 -3.33 7.60 -6.74
C ALA A 77 -2.60 6.84 -5.62
N LEU A 78 -3.12 6.92 -4.39
CA LEU A 78 -2.59 6.14 -3.26
C LEU A 78 -2.89 4.64 -3.39
N LEU A 79 -4.02 4.26 -3.95
CA LEU A 79 -4.37 2.87 -4.19
C LEU A 79 -3.39 2.18 -5.16
N ARG A 80 -2.87 2.90 -6.15
CA ARG A 80 -1.75 2.43 -6.98
C ARG A 80 -0.53 2.09 -6.12
N VAL A 81 -0.11 3.00 -5.24
CA VAL A 81 1.03 2.78 -4.34
C VAL A 81 0.75 1.58 -3.42
N ARG A 82 -0.47 1.46 -2.92
CA ARG A 82 -0.90 0.35 -2.08
C ARG A 82 -0.82 -1.00 -2.81
N LEU A 83 -1.22 -1.04 -4.09
CA LEU A 83 -1.08 -2.21 -4.94
C LEU A 83 0.39 -2.60 -5.15
N GLU A 84 1.26 -1.63 -5.45
CA GLU A 84 2.71 -1.87 -5.59
C GLU A 84 3.29 -2.48 -4.30
N GLN A 85 2.93 -1.95 -3.14
CA GLN A 85 3.37 -2.48 -1.84
C GLN A 85 2.89 -3.91 -1.60
N SER A 86 1.64 -4.22 -1.95
CA SER A 86 1.10 -5.58 -1.84
C SER A 86 1.83 -6.56 -2.76
N ILE A 87 2.09 -6.16 -4.01
CA ILE A 87 2.83 -6.99 -4.97
C ILE A 87 4.25 -7.26 -4.45
N ILE A 88 4.95 -6.24 -3.99
CA ILE A 88 6.32 -6.37 -3.46
C ILE A 88 6.32 -7.27 -2.21
N SER A 89 5.47 -6.99 -1.25
CA SER A 89 5.38 -7.77 0.00
C SER A 89 5.10 -9.24 -0.29
N SER A 90 4.08 -9.53 -1.08
CA SER A 90 3.67 -10.88 -1.44
C SER A 90 4.74 -11.61 -2.27
N TYR A 91 5.37 -10.93 -3.24
CA TYR A 91 6.47 -11.50 -4.00
C TYR A 91 7.65 -11.91 -3.10
N LEU A 92 8.04 -11.04 -2.15
CA LEU A 92 9.12 -11.33 -1.21
C LEU A 92 8.82 -12.54 -0.32
N LEU A 93 7.55 -12.75 0.04
CA LEU A 93 7.13 -13.91 0.84
C LEU A 93 7.28 -15.24 0.09
N TYR A 94 7.04 -15.25 -1.23
CA TYR A 94 6.94 -16.49 -2.01
C TYR A 94 8.19 -16.86 -2.81
N GLU A 95 8.96 -15.89 -3.33
CA GLU A 95 10.09 -16.20 -4.23
C GLU A 95 11.28 -16.82 -3.46
N ASN A 96 11.96 -16.03 -2.68
CA ASN A 96 13.02 -16.45 -1.78
C ASN A 96 13.11 -15.40 -0.66
N PRO A 97 12.40 -15.61 0.44
CA PRO A 97 12.29 -14.59 1.47
C PRO A 97 13.65 -14.09 1.98
N LYS A 98 14.63 -14.96 2.15
CA LYS A 98 15.95 -14.56 2.66
C LYS A 98 16.70 -13.66 1.69
N GLU A 99 16.89 -14.10 0.46
CA GLU A 99 17.63 -13.32 -0.57
C GLU A 99 16.85 -12.08 -0.98
N GLY A 100 15.52 -12.21 -1.14
CA GLY A 100 14.65 -11.09 -1.51
C GLY A 100 14.64 -9.99 -0.47
N ILE A 101 14.51 -10.33 0.82
CA ILE A 101 14.55 -9.37 1.93
C ILE A 101 15.96 -8.75 2.04
N GLU A 102 17.01 -9.54 1.88
CA GLU A 102 18.36 -9.01 1.90
C GLU A 102 18.60 -8.02 0.76
N ALA A 103 18.19 -8.36 -0.46
CA ALA A 103 18.26 -7.45 -1.60
C ALA A 103 17.43 -6.18 -1.38
N TYR A 104 16.23 -6.31 -0.82
CA TYR A 104 15.36 -5.18 -0.50
C TYR A 104 15.96 -4.31 0.61
N ARG A 105 16.51 -4.91 1.67
CA ARG A 105 17.19 -4.22 2.76
C ARG A 105 18.42 -3.46 2.26
N ASN A 106 19.21 -4.06 1.39
CA ASN A 106 20.38 -3.43 0.81
C ASN A 106 20.05 -2.30 -0.18
N TYR A 107 18.80 -2.24 -0.66
CA TYR A 107 18.32 -1.12 -1.48
C TYR A 107 17.95 0.11 -0.65
N LEU A 108 17.47 -0.06 0.57
CA LEU A 108 17.10 1.06 1.46
C LEU A 108 18.27 2.04 1.68
N PRO A 109 19.50 1.59 1.97
CA PRO A 109 20.65 2.49 2.07
C PRO A 109 20.91 3.31 0.80
N LYS A 110 20.62 2.78 -0.40
CA LYS A 110 20.75 3.52 -1.67
C LYS A 110 19.71 4.61 -1.83
N ALA A 111 18.51 4.39 -1.33
CA ALA A 111 17.47 5.42 -1.31
C ALA A 111 17.82 6.54 -0.30
N GLU A 112 18.39 6.17 0.84
CA GLU A 112 18.91 7.11 1.83
C GLU A 112 20.06 7.95 1.24
N ASN A 113 20.99 7.33 0.49
CA ASN A 113 22.07 8.04 -0.19
C ASN A 113 21.58 9.12 -1.14
N LYS A 114 20.51 8.87 -1.90
CA LYS A 114 19.92 9.92 -2.77
C LYS A 114 19.41 11.11 -1.98
N SER A 115 18.84 10.88 -0.81
CA SER A 115 18.40 11.95 0.08
C SER A 115 19.60 12.71 0.64
N ILE A 116 20.70 12.03 0.95
CA ILE A 116 21.97 12.63 1.36
C ILE A 116 22.59 13.46 0.22
N GLU A 117 22.68 12.89 -0.98
CA GLU A 117 23.18 13.60 -2.17
C GLU A 117 22.37 14.87 -2.45
N LEU A 118 21.03 14.77 -2.36
CA LEU A 118 20.15 15.92 -2.53
C LEU A 118 20.44 16.98 -1.47
N PHE A 119 20.59 16.58 -0.20
CA PHE A 119 20.94 17.49 0.88
C PHE A 119 22.34 18.11 0.69
N GLU A 120 23.34 17.31 0.28
CA GLU A 120 24.69 17.79 0.00
C GLU A 120 24.74 18.74 -1.18
N SER A 121 23.83 18.61 -2.16
CA SER A 121 23.71 19.49 -3.32
C SER A 121 23.12 20.86 -2.99
N LEU A 122 22.52 21.05 -1.82
CA LEU A 122 22.03 22.36 -1.38
C LEU A 122 23.19 23.34 -1.22
N GLY A 123 22.99 24.59 -1.65
CA GLY A 123 23.93 25.66 -1.44
C GLY A 123 24.15 26.01 0.03
N ALA A 124 25.25 26.68 0.36
CA ALA A 124 25.57 27.05 1.74
C ALA A 124 24.47 27.91 2.41
N GLU A 125 23.88 28.83 1.66
CA GLU A 125 22.78 29.68 2.15
C GLU A 125 21.51 28.87 2.40
N GLU A 126 21.18 27.91 1.53
CA GLU A 126 20.01 27.04 1.67
C GLU A 126 20.17 26.12 2.88
N LYS A 127 21.37 25.53 3.10
CA LYS A 127 21.66 24.73 4.30
C LYS A 127 21.53 25.55 5.57
N LYS A 128 22.07 26.79 5.57
CA LYS A 128 21.96 27.69 6.71
C LYS A 128 20.52 28.07 7.01
N LEU A 129 19.72 28.34 5.97
CA LEU A 129 18.31 28.62 6.12
C LEU A 129 17.56 27.41 6.68
N PHE A 130 17.85 26.21 6.17
CA PHE A 130 17.25 24.98 6.66
C PHE A 130 17.60 24.70 8.13
N GLU A 131 18.87 24.91 8.52
CA GLU A 131 19.32 24.78 9.91
C GLU A 131 18.60 25.77 10.84
N GLN A 132 18.36 26.99 10.38
CA GLN A 132 17.64 28.00 11.16
C GLN A 132 16.15 27.71 11.30
N LEU A 133 15.52 27.21 10.24
CA LEU A 133 14.08 26.95 10.23
C LEU A 133 13.70 25.60 10.89
N MET A 134 14.58 24.62 10.79
CA MET A 134 14.33 23.24 11.24
C MET A 134 15.57 22.61 11.90
N PRO A 135 16.08 23.18 13.02
CA PRO A 135 17.36 22.78 13.62
C PRO A 135 17.38 21.30 14.04
N ASP A 136 16.29 20.78 14.58
CA ASP A 136 16.21 19.38 15.01
C ASP A 136 16.28 18.41 13.83
N ILE A 137 15.58 18.74 12.74
CA ILE A 137 15.59 17.94 11.50
C ILE A 137 16.97 18.00 10.84
N PHE A 138 17.58 19.18 10.83
CA PHE A 138 18.92 19.38 10.28
C PHE A 138 19.95 18.54 11.05
N SER A 139 19.93 18.57 12.39
CA SER A 139 20.81 17.77 13.24
C SER A 139 20.61 16.27 13.02
N MET A 140 19.36 15.82 12.93
CA MET A 140 19.03 14.42 12.65
C MET A 140 19.53 13.96 11.28
N ILE A 141 19.38 14.78 10.24
CA ILE A 141 19.89 14.47 8.88
C ILE A 141 21.42 14.36 8.92
N LYS A 142 22.09 15.32 9.57
CA LYS A 142 23.54 15.32 9.68
C LYS A 142 24.07 14.09 10.43
N GLU A 143 23.47 13.73 11.55
CA GLU A 143 23.78 12.52 12.30
C GLU A 143 23.58 11.25 11.44
N ASN A 144 22.47 11.16 10.71
CA ASN A 144 22.21 10.05 9.81
C ASN A 144 23.23 9.96 8.67
N ILE A 145 23.71 11.09 8.14
CA ILE A 145 24.78 11.14 7.13
C ILE A 145 26.06 10.58 7.69
N ASP A 146 26.45 11.01 8.88
CA ASP A 146 27.69 10.57 9.52
C ASP A 146 27.65 9.07 9.84
N VAL A 147 26.56 8.57 10.42
CA VAL A 147 26.33 7.14 10.67
C VAL A 147 26.34 6.33 9.37
N HIS A 148 25.74 6.85 8.31
CA HIS A 148 25.70 6.18 7.02
C HIS A 148 27.10 6.08 6.39
N LYS A 149 27.88 7.17 6.42
CA LYS A 149 29.26 7.20 5.93
C LYS A 149 30.19 6.25 6.73
N GLU A 150 29.97 6.17 8.03
CA GLU A 150 30.72 5.23 8.89
C GLU A 150 30.36 3.76 8.58
N LYS A 151 29.09 3.46 8.37
CA LYS A 151 28.60 2.11 8.09
C LYS A 151 28.95 1.62 6.69
N TYR A 152 29.07 2.52 5.71
CA TYR A 152 29.31 2.20 4.30
C TYR A 152 30.47 3.04 3.73
N PRO A 153 31.72 2.86 4.25
CA PRO A 153 32.88 3.69 3.88
C PRO A 153 33.27 3.57 2.41
N ASP A 154 32.98 2.44 1.77
CA ASP A 154 33.31 2.16 0.36
C ASP A 154 32.19 2.49 -0.63
N ASN A 155 31.20 3.26 -0.21
CA ASN A 155 30.10 3.68 -1.09
C ASN A 155 30.57 4.76 -2.09
N ASP A 156 31.43 4.32 -3.00
CA ASP A 156 31.81 5.06 -4.19
C ASP A 156 30.59 5.04 -5.16
N LEU A 157 29.67 5.98 -4.94
CA LEU A 157 28.40 6.08 -5.67
C LEU A 157 28.59 6.25 -7.18
N GLU A 158 29.79 6.72 -7.61
CA GLU A 158 30.11 6.90 -9.03
C GLU A 158 30.58 5.61 -9.71
N LYS A 159 31.20 4.69 -8.99
CA LYS A 159 31.78 3.46 -9.59
C LYS A 159 30.83 2.29 -9.66
N ASN A 160 29.90 2.19 -8.77
CA ASN A 160 28.85 1.18 -8.82
C ASN A 160 27.64 1.75 -9.52
N ASN A 161 27.54 1.50 -10.81
CA ASN A 161 26.30 1.78 -11.55
C ASN A 161 25.13 1.18 -10.75
N PRO A 162 24.42 1.98 -9.98
CA PRO A 162 23.55 1.45 -8.98
C PRO A 162 22.45 0.72 -9.72
N ILE A 163 22.23 -0.51 -9.35
CA ILE A 163 20.94 -1.12 -9.60
C ILE A 163 19.95 -0.13 -8.99
N SER A 164 19.37 0.72 -9.82
CA SER A 164 18.46 1.80 -9.40
C SER A 164 17.18 1.25 -8.75
N LYS A 165 17.11 -0.09 -8.64
CA LYS A 165 16.00 -0.84 -8.08
C LYS A 165 16.59 -2.07 -7.37
N TRP A 166 15.99 -2.48 -6.25
CA TRP A 166 16.35 -3.71 -5.53
C TRP A 166 16.15 -4.98 -6.39
N THR A 167 15.40 -4.86 -7.49
CA THR A 167 15.18 -5.91 -8.49
C THR A 167 15.21 -5.35 -9.90
N THR A 168 15.64 -6.15 -10.85
CA THR A 168 15.58 -5.84 -12.30
C THR A 168 14.18 -6.07 -12.90
N LYS A 169 13.27 -6.69 -12.14
CA LYS A 169 11.91 -6.98 -12.58
C LYS A 169 11.02 -5.74 -12.46
N SER A 170 10.18 -5.48 -13.43
CA SER A 170 9.10 -4.49 -13.30
C SER A 170 8.03 -4.99 -12.33
N ILE A 171 7.21 -4.09 -11.78
CA ILE A 171 6.09 -4.44 -10.88
C ILE A 171 5.15 -5.46 -11.53
N TYR A 172 4.88 -5.33 -12.83
CA TYR A 172 4.11 -6.34 -13.57
C TYR A 172 4.74 -7.74 -13.51
N LYS A 173 6.07 -7.83 -13.73
CA LYS A 173 6.78 -9.12 -13.66
C LYS A 173 6.80 -9.69 -12.23
N LEU A 174 6.84 -8.84 -11.22
CA LEU A 174 6.72 -9.26 -9.83
C LEU A 174 5.32 -9.83 -9.55
N ALA A 175 4.26 -9.14 -9.99
CA ALA A 175 2.88 -9.60 -9.85
C ALA A 175 2.67 -10.97 -10.52
N LYS A 176 3.10 -11.11 -11.77
CA LYS A 176 3.01 -12.38 -12.52
C LYS A 176 3.77 -13.50 -11.79
N ARG A 177 5.01 -13.24 -11.36
CA ARG A 177 5.83 -14.24 -10.68
C ARG A 177 5.23 -14.65 -9.34
N ARG A 178 4.69 -13.69 -8.59
CA ARG A 178 3.95 -13.98 -7.35
C ARG A 178 2.76 -14.93 -7.62
N ASP A 179 1.99 -14.68 -8.67
CA ASP A 179 0.83 -15.51 -9.02
C ASP A 179 1.22 -16.93 -9.46
N GLU A 180 2.43 -17.10 -10.01
CA GLU A 180 2.98 -18.43 -10.32
C GLU A 180 3.32 -19.23 -9.03
N LEU A 181 3.76 -18.54 -7.98
CA LEU A 181 4.26 -19.14 -6.73
C LEU A 181 3.18 -19.31 -5.66
N ALA A 182 2.20 -18.43 -5.64
CA ALA A 182 1.14 -18.43 -4.64
C ALA A 182 0.24 -19.69 -4.74
N PRO A 183 -0.28 -20.18 -3.61
CA PRO A 183 -1.17 -21.35 -3.56
C PRO A 183 -2.49 -21.07 -4.30
N LYS A 184 -2.66 -21.64 -5.48
CA LYS A 184 -3.83 -21.42 -6.35
C LYS A 184 -5.15 -21.94 -5.75
N ASN A 185 -5.07 -22.93 -4.86
CA ASN A 185 -6.24 -23.52 -4.22
C ASN A 185 -6.68 -22.78 -2.94
N ASP A 186 -5.95 -21.77 -2.53
CA ASP A 186 -6.35 -20.91 -1.42
C ASP A 186 -7.17 -19.73 -1.92
N SER A 187 -8.34 -19.50 -1.32
CA SER A 187 -9.30 -18.50 -1.78
C SER A 187 -8.82 -17.05 -1.60
N ILE A 188 -7.82 -16.82 -0.76
CA ILE A 188 -7.25 -15.50 -0.49
C ILE A 188 -5.94 -15.34 -1.27
N SER A 189 -4.96 -16.22 -1.04
CA SER A 189 -3.67 -16.15 -1.74
C SER A 189 -3.76 -16.49 -3.23
N GLY A 190 -4.80 -17.19 -3.67
CA GLY A 190 -5.07 -17.50 -5.08
C GLY A 190 -5.56 -16.32 -5.91
N ILE A 191 -5.85 -15.17 -5.29
CA ILE A 191 -6.25 -13.95 -5.99
C ILE A 191 -5.08 -13.44 -6.84
N SER A 192 -5.35 -13.13 -8.13
CA SER A 192 -4.30 -12.78 -9.09
C SER A 192 -3.91 -11.32 -9.03
N PHE A 193 -2.67 -11.04 -8.63
CA PHE A 193 -2.09 -9.70 -8.71
C PHE A 193 -1.78 -9.26 -10.15
N GLU A 194 -1.56 -10.18 -11.08
CA GLU A 194 -1.43 -9.84 -12.49
C GLU A 194 -2.72 -9.21 -13.03
N GLN A 195 -3.88 -9.74 -12.62
CA GLN A 195 -5.19 -9.18 -13.00
C GLN A 195 -5.43 -7.81 -12.34
N TYR A 196 -5.06 -7.68 -11.05
CA TYR A 196 -5.08 -6.39 -10.36
C TYR A 196 -4.24 -5.34 -11.07
N PHE A 197 -3.03 -5.68 -11.45
CA PHE A 197 -2.13 -4.77 -12.16
C PHE A 197 -2.74 -4.32 -13.48
N LYS A 198 -3.27 -5.25 -14.28
CA LYS A 198 -3.88 -4.93 -15.57
C LYS A 198 -5.11 -4.02 -15.45
N ARG A 199 -5.92 -4.24 -14.43
CA ARG A 199 -7.18 -3.50 -14.23
C ARG A 199 -6.95 -2.12 -13.60
N LEU A 200 -6.18 -2.07 -12.52
CA LEU A 200 -6.08 -0.91 -11.65
C LEU A 200 -4.86 -0.03 -11.94
N TYR A 201 -3.70 -0.66 -12.16
CA TYR A 201 -2.43 0.07 -12.20
C TYR A 201 -2.35 1.09 -13.33
N HIS A 202 -2.76 0.70 -14.53
CA HIS A 202 -2.69 1.59 -15.70
C HIS A 202 -3.64 2.77 -15.54
N PHE A 203 -4.84 2.53 -15.07
CA PHE A 203 -5.82 3.59 -14.84
C PHE A 203 -5.35 4.56 -13.75
N ALA A 204 -4.94 4.06 -12.60
CA ALA A 204 -4.42 4.89 -11.52
C ALA A 204 -3.12 5.63 -11.92
N SER A 205 -2.29 5.02 -12.77
CA SER A 205 -1.08 5.64 -13.28
C SER A 205 -1.37 6.84 -14.19
N SER A 206 -2.40 6.76 -15.03
CA SER A 206 -2.80 7.86 -15.90
C SER A 206 -3.21 9.09 -15.09
N ILE A 207 -3.86 8.89 -13.95
CA ILE A 207 -4.24 9.95 -13.03
C ILE A 207 -3.01 10.62 -12.40
N VAL A 208 -2.05 9.82 -11.92
CA VAL A 208 -0.81 10.35 -11.33
C VAL A 208 -0.01 11.19 -12.35
N HIS A 209 -0.03 10.79 -13.62
CA HIS A 209 0.68 11.51 -14.69
C HIS A 209 -0.13 12.61 -15.34
N SER A 210 -1.32 12.93 -14.80
CA SER A 210 -2.17 14.03 -15.26
C SER A 210 -2.46 13.99 -16.77
N ASP A 211 -2.76 12.80 -17.29
CA ASP A 211 -3.15 12.66 -18.69
C ASP A 211 -4.54 13.26 -18.97
N SER A 212 -4.98 13.21 -20.23
CA SER A 212 -6.26 13.79 -20.63
C SER A 212 -7.46 13.16 -19.93
N VAL A 213 -7.37 11.88 -19.56
CA VAL A 213 -8.44 11.17 -18.85
C VAL A 213 -8.56 11.72 -17.45
N SER A 214 -7.44 11.81 -16.69
CA SER A 214 -7.45 12.34 -15.33
C SER A 214 -7.94 13.80 -15.28
N THR A 215 -7.52 14.62 -16.24
CA THR A 215 -7.96 16.01 -16.33
C THR A 215 -9.46 16.11 -16.59
N SER A 216 -10.00 15.26 -17.47
CA SER A 216 -11.44 15.21 -17.76
C SER A 216 -12.24 14.77 -16.53
N GLU A 217 -11.78 13.76 -15.81
CA GLU A 217 -12.42 13.27 -14.58
C GLU A 217 -12.41 14.35 -13.48
N HIS A 218 -11.30 15.05 -13.28
CA HIS A 218 -11.23 16.17 -12.34
C HIS A 218 -12.19 17.31 -12.67
N VAL A 219 -12.39 17.62 -13.95
CA VAL A 219 -13.32 18.66 -14.39
C VAL A 219 -14.76 18.21 -14.20
N LEU A 220 -15.09 16.97 -14.58
CA LEU A 220 -16.45 16.43 -14.49
C LEU A 220 -16.92 16.24 -13.03
N THR A 221 -16.00 16.06 -12.10
CA THR A 221 -16.32 15.82 -10.70
C THR A 221 -16.56 17.09 -9.88
N LYS A 222 -16.22 18.26 -10.40
CA LYS A 222 -16.52 19.56 -9.75
C LYS A 222 -17.94 20.04 -10.10
N SER A 223 -18.95 19.34 -9.61
CA SER A 223 -20.31 19.84 -9.67
C SER A 223 -20.57 20.85 -8.54
N PRO A 224 -21.22 22.00 -8.81
CA PRO A 224 -21.63 22.94 -7.76
C PRO A 224 -22.70 22.38 -6.81
N THR A 225 -23.29 21.24 -7.14
CA THR A 225 -24.40 20.63 -6.40
C THR A 225 -24.00 19.37 -5.61
N GLY A 226 -22.73 19.02 -5.58
CA GLY A 226 -22.21 17.87 -4.82
C GLY A 226 -21.55 16.78 -5.67
N ILE A 227 -21.37 15.61 -5.10
CA ILE A 227 -20.68 14.48 -5.70
C ILE A 227 -21.49 13.93 -6.88
N MET A 228 -20.86 13.85 -8.06
CA MET A 228 -21.48 13.19 -9.21
C MET A 228 -21.45 11.66 -9.07
N MET A 229 -22.39 10.97 -9.76
CA MET A 229 -22.45 9.49 -9.76
C MET A 229 -21.10 8.81 -10.08
N PRO A 230 -20.26 9.30 -11.02
CA PRO A 230 -18.93 8.74 -11.24
C PRO A 230 -18.04 8.76 -9.99
N GLN A 231 -18.07 9.83 -9.19
CA GLN A 231 -17.28 9.90 -7.94
C GLN A 231 -17.72 8.86 -6.91
N ILE A 232 -19.01 8.61 -6.79
CA ILE A 232 -19.54 7.58 -5.89
C ILE A 232 -19.01 6.20 -6.29
N LEU A 233 -18.98 5.92 -7.59
CA LEU A 233 -18.45 4.67 -8.11
C LEU A 233 -16.96 4.50 -7.81
N TYR A 234 -16.17 5.56 -7.96
CA TYR A 234 -14.75 5.52 -7.60
C TYR A 234 -14.53 5.33 -6.11
N ILE A 235 -15.26 6.07 -5.24
CA ILE A 235 -15.19 5.88 -3.79
C ILE A 235 -15.44 4.42 -3.42
N PHE A 236 -16.50 3.84 -3.98
CA PHE A 236 -16.85 2.46 -3.74
C PHE A 236 -15.75 1.50 -4.20
N THR A 237 -15.28 1.66 -5.44
CA THR A 237 -14.24 0.81 -6.02
C THR A 237 -12.93 0.90 -5.24
N ASP A 238 -12.50 2.11 -4.87
CA ASP A 238 -11.25 2.32 -4.15
C ASP A 238 -11.26 1.67 -2.77
N LEU A 239 -12.38 1.78 -2.05
CA LEU A 239 -12.54 1.16 -0.74
C LEU A 239 -12.63 -0.37 -0.83
N MET A 240 -13.33 -0.88 -1.81
CA MET A 240 -13.44 -2.31 -2.09
C MET A 240 -12.07 -2.91 -2.40
N GLU A 241 -11.32 -2.33 -3.33
CA GLU A 241 -9.99 -2.80 -3.73
C GLU A 241 -8.99 -2.67 -2.57
N CYS A 242 -9.05 -1.58 -1.81
CA CYS A 242 -8.22 -1.38 -0.63
C CYS A 242 -8.46 -2.46 0.42
N ALA A 243 -9.71 -2.75 0.76
CA ALA A 243 -10.06 -3.79 1.74
C ALA A 243 -9.58 -5.18 1.30
N GLN A 244 -9.68 -5.50 0.02
CA GLN A 244 -9.19 -6.78 -0.50
C GLN A 244 -7.66 -6.90 -0.41
N LEU A 245 -6.92 -5.85 -0.76
CA LEU A 245 -5.46 -5.82 -0.63
C LEU A 245 -5.01 -5.96 0.84
N ASP A 246 -5.77 -5.37 1.77
CA ASP A 246 -5.48 -5.46 3.20
C ASP A 246 -5.70 -6.90 3.73
N ILE A 247 -6.78 -7.55 3.32
CA ILE A 247 -7.03 -8.97 3.64
C ILE A 247 -5.87 -9.84 3.15
N ILE A 248 -5.52 -9.71 1.86
CA ILE A 248 -4.48 -10.56 1.23
C ILE A 248 -3.14 -10.36 1.96
N GLN A 249 -2.70 -9.14 2.15
CA GLN A 249 -1.38 -8.87 2.71
C GLN A 249 -1.27 -9.30 4.17
N CYS A 250 -2.29 -9.04 4.99
CA CYS A 250 -2.30 -9.48 6.39
C CYS A 250 -2.32 -11.02 6.48
N TYR A 251 -3.14 -11.67 5.67
CA TYR A 251 -3.24 -13.11 5.63
C TYR A 251 -1.93 -13.78 5.23
N GLU A 252 -1.33 -13.37 4.11
CA GLU A 252 -0.09 -13.96 3.58
C GLU A 252 1.09 -13.79 4.53
N GLN A 253 1.19 -12.66 5.23
CA GLN A 253 2.24 -12.47 6.22
C GLN A 253 2.07 -13.40 7.43
N LEU A 254 0.85 -13.61 7.93
CA LEU A 254 0.61 -14.55 9.02
C LEU A 254 0.88 -15.99 8.60
N GLU A 255 0.51 -16.37 7.38
CA GLU A 255 0.85 -17.69 6.84
C GLU A 255 2.37 -17.90 6.74
N TYR A 256 3.10 -16.88 6.30
CA TYR A 256 4.57 -16.92 6.26
C TYR A 256 5.16 -17.11 7.66
N PHE A 257 4.63 -16.42 8.67
CA PHE A 257 5.04 -16.61 10.07
C PHE A 257 4.52 -17.90 10.68
N LYS A 258 3.81 -18.75 9.93
CA LYS A 258 3.21 -20.00 10.38
C LYS A 258 2.21 -19.81 11.53
N ILE A 259 1.55 -18.67 11.54
CA ILE A 259 0.50 -18.34 12.51
C ILE A 259 -0.85 -18.64 11.86
N ASP A 260 -1.53 -19.66 12.39
CA ASP A 260 -2.82 -20.11 11.84
C ASP A 260 -3.95 -19.15 12.26
N LYS A 261 -4.39 -18.35 11.29
CA LYS A 261 -5.57 -17.48 11.35
C LYS A 261 -6.47 -17.66 10.12
N LYS A 262 -6.35 -18.83 9.47
CA LYS A 262 -7.10 -19.15 8.24
C LYS A 262 -8.60 -19.00 8.40
N LYS A 263 -9.12 -19.42 9.55
CA LYS A 263 -10.57 -19.37 9.81
C LYS A 263 -11.05 -17.92 9.85
N GLU A 264 -10.41 -17.08 10.65
CA GLU A 264 -10.78 -15.69 10.83
C GLU A 264 -10.68 -14.91 9.50
N PHE A 265 -9.61 -15.12 8.72
CA PHE A 265 -9.45 -14.46 7.43
C PHE A 265 -10.40 -15.00 6.36
N ARG A 266 -10.77 -16.28 6.37
CA ARG A 266 -11.80 -16.80 5.47
C ARG A 266 -13.18 -16.25 5.79
N GLU A 267 -13.53 -16.12 7.06
CA GLU A 267 -14.77 -15.48 7.49
C GLU A 267 -14.80 -13.99 7.07
N LEU A 268 -13.68 -13.28 7.26
CA LEU A 268 -13.55 -11.89 6.83
C LEU A 268 -13.65 -11.75 5.30
N HIS A 269 -12.97 -12.62 4.55
CA HIS A 269 -13.03 -12.65 3.10
C HIS A 269 -14.43 -13.00 2.59
N GLN A 270 -15.14 -13.94 3.25
CA GLN A 270 -16.52 -14.25 2.90
C GLN A 270 -17.45 -13.08 3.15
N ARG A 271 -17.26 -12.33 4.27
CA ARG A 271 -17.97 -11.07 4.54
C ARG A 271 -17.70 -10.07 3.42
N TYR A 272 -16.45 -9.89 3.02
CA TYR A 272 -16.07 -9.03 1.89
C TYR A 272 -16.81 -9.42 0.60
N LEU A 273 -16.78 -10.67 0.20
CA LEU A 273 -17.47 -11.15 -1.00
C LEU A 273 -18.97 -10.90 -0.93
N ASN A 274 -19.60 -11.11 0.22
CA ASN A 274 -21.04 -10.87 0.40
C ASN A 274 -21.37 -9.38 0.23
N GLU A 275 -20.55 -8.46 0.74
CA GLU A 275 -20.75 -7.02 0.57
C GLU A 275 -20.54 -6.60 -0.89
N VAL A 276 -19.53 -7.15 -1.58
CA VAL A 276 -19.34 -6.92 -3.03
C VAL A 276 -20.59 -7.36 -3.80
N LEU A 277 -21.12 -8.56 -3.54
CA LEU A 277 -22.30 -9.07 -4.23
C LEU A 277 -23.55 -8.24 -3.98
N LYS A 278 -23.78 -7.80 -2.74
CA LYS A 278 -24.89 -6.90 -2.40
C LYS A 278 -24.82 -5.60 -3.18
N SER A 279 -23.62 -5.04 -3.27
CA SER A 279 -23.40 -3.73 -3.88
C SER A 279 -23.62 -3.73 -5.40
N PHE A 280 -23.47 -4.87 -6.04
CA PHE A 280 -23.74 -5.04 -7.46
C PHE A 280 -25.12 -5.67 -7.76
N ASP A 281 -26.00 -5.83 -6.76
CA ASP A 281 -27.29 -6.51 -6.90
C ASP A 281 -27.17 -7.95 -7.50
N ILE A 282 -26.00 -8.57 -7.27
CA ILE A 282 -25.72 -9.91 -7.79
C ILE A 282 -26.24 -10.95 -6.79
N THR A 283 -27.35 -11.56 -7.09
CA THR A 283 -27.86 -12.73 -6.36
C THR A 283 -27.09 -13.98 -6.78
N LEU A 284 -26.25 -14.52 -5.88
CA LEU A 284 -25.70 -15.86 -6.10
C LEU A 284 -26.83 -16.89 -6.11
N PRO A 285 -26.81 -17.88 -7.04
CA PRO A 285 -27.71 -19.01 -6.96
C PRO A 285 -27.47 -19.68 -5.58
N LYS A 286 -28.55 -19.84 -4.81
CA LYS A 286 -28.49 -20.60 -3.56
C LYS A 286 -27.92 -21.97 -3.90
N ASN A 287 -26.70 -22.27 -3.39
CA ASN A 287 -26.15 -23.60 -3.49
C ASN A 287 -27.19 -24.56 -2.93
N THR A 288 -27.85 -25.28 -3.82
CA THR A 288 -28.54 -26.50 -3.46
C THR A 288 -27.46 -27.50 -3.07
N CYS A 289 -27.21 -27.63 -1.76
CA CYS A 289 -26.44 -28.73 -1.18
C CYS A 289 -27.10 -30.05 -1.49
#